data_642a1607707f82fbfa1422efad85f80a
#
_entry.id   642a1607707f82fbfa1422efad85f80a
#
_cell.length_a   1.000
_cell.length_b   1.000
_cell.length_c   1.000
_cell.angle_alpha   90.00
_cell.angle_beta   90.00
_cell.angle_gamma   90.00
#
_symmetry.space_group_name_H-M   'P 1'
#
loop_
_entity.id
_entity.type
_entity.pdbx_description
1 polymer ?
#
loop_
_entity_poly.entity_id
_entity_poly.type
_entity_poly.pdbx_seq_one_letter_code
_entity_poly.pdbx_strand_id
1 'polypeptide(L)'
;MFTGDSFSILNYDTDFMELVKSDLVDIHEAEFDHVSPGKVHLSNGIDFESDVMLVNTGWKHVPAVQFLPEGIDKELGIPHLTTTAKVSEEDLANQQDLLEKADKEILTRFPRLKDQPVWNKDYVPITETKGIDSKDTVPPSQLTPYMLHRFIVPPSERFLRTRDVVFVGAVGNFSNIITAHIQGLWVSASFQGLLSNDPAKAVGDYAAMNDLRYQTVLVNRFGQWRYQSEWNKGPNFVFDAVSQI
;
A
#
# COMPACT_ATOMS: atom_id res chain seq x y z
N MET A 1 18.12 3.69 -10.05
CA MET A 1 16.98 4.60 -10.31
C MET A 1 15.96 4.29 -9.25
N PHE A 2 15.72 5.21 -8.35
CA PHE A 2 14.73 5.02 -7.29
C PHE A 2 13.36 5.00 -7.94
N THR A 3 12.75 3.85 -8.06
CA THR A 3 11.32 3.76 -8.31
C THR A 3 10.64 4.10 -7.00
N GLY A 4 10.67 5.40 -6.66
CA GLY A 4 9.94 5.85 -5.50
C GLY A 4 8.45 5.71 -5.78
N ASP A 5 7.70 5.23 -4.82
CA ASP A 5 6.23 5.38 -4.78
C ASP A 5 5.87 6.86 -4.58
N SER A 6 6.83 7.76 -4.71
CA SER A 6 6.59 9.18 -4.67
C SER A 6 6.12 9.66 -6.03
N PHE A 7 5.02 10.35 -6.05
CA PHE A 7 4.48 11.03 -7.23
C PHE A 7 5.27 12.30 -7.59
N SER A 8 6.54 12.35 -7.23
CA SER A 8 7.39 13.50 -7.54
C SER A 8 7.73 13.52 -9.01
N ILE A 9 7.38 14.61 -9.67
CA ILE A 9 7.75 14.88 -11.05
C ILE A 9 8.87 15.90 -11.02
N LEU A 10 10.02 15.53 -11.56
CA LEU A 10 11.18 16.42 -11.72
C LEU A 10 10.97 17.26 -12.99
N ASN A 11 10.31 18.40 -12.86
CA ASN A 11 10.04 19.36 -13.93
C ASN A 11 10.67 20.73 -13.67
N TYR A 12 11.83 20.73 -13.05
CA TYR A 12 12.62 21.93 -12.82
C TYR A 12 13.41 22.30 -14.06
N ASP A 13 13.72 23.60 -14.23
CA ASP A 13 14.58 24.09 -15.31
C ASP A 13 16.02 23.57 -15.18
N THR A 14 16.44 23.15 -14.00
CA THR A 14 17.75 22.57 -13.73
C THR A 14 17.70 21.05 -13.87
N ASP A 15 18.65 20.48 -14.62
CA ASP A 15 18.80 19.04 -14.73
C ASP A 15 19.31 18.46 -13.40
N PHE A 16 18.41 17.76 -12.68
CA PHE A 16 18.73 17.13 -11.41
C PHE A 16 19.85 16.08 -11.55
N MET A 17 19.89 15.35 -12.67
CA MET A 17 20.91 14.31 -12.88
C MET A 17 22.30 14.89 -13.09
N GLU A 18 22.40 16.08 -13.66
CA GLU A 18 23.68 16.79 -13.79
C GLU A 18 24.16 17.29 -12.41
N LEU A 19 23.25 17.71 -11.53
CA LEU A 19 23.60 18.02 -10.13
C LEU A 19 24.12 16.81 -9.38
N VAL A 20 23.44 15.66 -9.51
CA VAL A 20 23.85 14.39 -8.85
C VAL A 20 25.22 13.91 -9.36
N LYS A 21 25.57 14.17 -10.61
CA LYS A 21 26.89 13.82 -11.19
C LYS A 21 27.98 14.84 -10.87
N SER A 22 27.63 15.99 -10.36
CA SER A 22 28.60 17.04 -10.03
C SER A 22 29.28 16.78 -8.68
N ASP A 23 30.40 17.44 -8.45
CA ASP A 23 31.13 17.40 -7.17
C ASP A 23 30.37 18.12 -6.02
N LEU A 24 29.14 18.58 -6.28
CA LEU A 24 28.30 19.26 -5.28
C LEU A 24 27.43 18.30 -4.47
N VAL A 25 27.28 17.03 -4.92
CA VAL A 25 26.40 16.05 -4.30
C VAL A 25 27.17 14.75 -4.07
N ASP A 26 27.32 14.40 -2.80
CA ASP A 26 27.82 13.09 -2.39
C ASP A 26 26.65 12.20 -1.99
N ILE A 27 26.57 11.01 -2.59
CA ILE A 27 25.53 10.01 -2.28
C ILE A 27 26.13 8.89 -1.44
N HIS A 28 25.61 8.74 -0.24
CA HIS A 28 25.95 7.64 0.65
C HIS A 28 24.74 6.70 0.81
N GLU A 29 24.95 5.42 0.52
CA GLU A 29 23.97 4.38 0.78
C GLU A 29 24.28 3.72 2.12
N ALA A 30 23.68 4.25 3.20
CA ALA A 30 23.85 3.78 4.55
C ALA A 30 22.69 4.25 5.43
N GLU A 31 22.47 3.57 6.55
CA GLU A 31 21.56 4.04 7.59
C GLU A 31 22.17 5.23 8.34
N PHE A 32 21.30 6.13 8.78
CA PHE A 32 21.65 7.16 9.72
C PHE A 32 21.85 6.52 11.10
N ASP A 33 23.00 6.74 11.74
CA ASP A 33 23.28 6.24 13.08
C ASP A 33 22.93 7.32 14.14
N HIS A 34 23.69 8.40 14.18
CA HIS A 34 23.44 9.50 15.11
C HIS A 34 24.01 10.82 14.63
N VAL A 35 23.70 11.89 15.34
CA VAL A 35 24.35 13.21 15.17
C VAL A 35 25.19 13.55 16.39
N SER A 36 26.30 14.21 16.17
CA SER A 36 27.08 14.92 17.18
C SER A 36 27.25 16.39 16.77
N PRO A 37 27.74 17.28 17.62
CA PRO A 37 27.88 18.71 17.25
C PRO A 37 28.63 18.89 15.94
N GLY A 38 27.93 19.39 14.90
CA GLY A 38 28.47 19.66 13.57
C GLY A 38 28.76 18.43 12.71
N LYS A 39 28.35 17.24 13.11
CA LYS A 39 28.61 16.00 12.36
C LYS A 39 27.42 15.06 12.29
N VAL A 40 27.33 14.37 11.16
CA VAL A 40 26.45 13.24 10.93
C VAL A 40 27.28 11.96 10.86
N HIS A 41 26.81 10.92 11.52
CA HIS A 41 27.44 9.60 11.58
C HIS A 41 26.52 8.57 10.89
N LEU A 42 27.11 7.77 9.98
CA LEU A 42 26.42 6.71 9.27
C LEU A 42 26.80 5.32 9.80
N SER A 43 25.90 4.36 9.65
CA SER A 43 26.07 2.97 10.11
C SER A 43 27.28 2.24 9.51
N ASN A 44 27.76 2.70 8.36
CA ASN A 44 28.95 2.16 7.68
C ASN A 44 30.28 2.75 8.18
N GLY A 45 30.25 3.60 9.22
CA GLY A 45 31.42 4.24 9.82
C GLY A 45 31.90 5.51 9.10
N ILE A 46 31.14 6.02 8.13
CA ILE A 46 31.42 7.30 7.48
C ILE A 46 30.84 8.42 8.32
N ASP A 47 31.65 9.44 8.58
CA ASP A 47 31.25 10.70 9.22
C ASP A 47 31.45 11.85 8.23
N PHE A 48 30.60 12.86 8.29
CA PHE A 48 30.79 14.09 7.57
C PHE A 48 30.33 15.31 8.36
N GLU A 49 30.96 16.44 8.11
CA GLU A 49 30.57 17.71 8.70
C GLU A 49 29.25 18.19 8.07
N SER A 50 28.35 18.71 8.90
CA SER A 50 27.06 19.18 8.44
C SER A 50 26.57 20.34 9.28
N ASP A 51 26.20 21.43 8.61
CA ASP A 51 25.58 22.60 9.23
C ASP A 51 24.07 22.46 9.34
N VAL A 52 23.46 21.68 8.41
CA VAL A 52 22.00 21.49 8.33
C VAL A 52 21.69 20.06 7.91
N MET A 53 20.73 19.44 8.57
CA MET A 53 20.19 18.14 8.22
C MET A 53 18.73 18.27 7.78
N LEU A 54 18.43 17.86 6.55
CA LEU A 54 17.06 17.76 6.03
C LEU A 54 16.63 16.29 6.05
N VAL A 55 15.64 15.99 6.88
CA VAL A 55 15.17 14.60 7.07
C VAL A 55 13.90 14.36 6.25
N ASN A 56 13.97 13.40 5.32
CA ASN A 56 12.84 12.93 4.53
C ASN A 56 12.83 11.39 4.53
N THR A 57 12.31 10.82 5.60
CA THR A 57 12.34 9.37 5.86
C THR A 57 11.12 8.60 5.35
N GLY A 58 10.16 9.30 4.73
CA GLY A 58 8.93 8.70 4.25
C GLY A 58 7.95 8.35 5.37
N TRP A 59 7.15 7.30 5.16
CA TRP A 59 6.03 6.91 6.02
C TRP A 59 6.16 5.46 6.46
N LYS A 60 5.70 5.19 7.68
CA LYS A 60 5.55 3.79 8.13
C LYS A 60 4.39 3.13 7.39
N HIS A 61 4.60 1.89 6.96
CA HIS A 61 3.56 1.11 6.25
C HIS A 61 2.44 0.61 7.17
N VAL A 62 2.72 0.51 8.47
CA VAL A 62 1.72 0.16 9.47
C VAL A 62 0.92 1.41 9.81
N PRO A 63 -0.42 1.37 9.76
CA PRO A 63 -1.25 2.47 10.23
C PRO A 63 -0.87 2.87 11.65
N ALA A 64 -0.68 4.18 11.89
CA ALA A 64 -0.36 4.71 13.22
C ALA A 64 -1.56 4.69 14.19
N VAL A 65 -2.74 4.33 13.71
CA VAL A 65 -3.98 4.28 14.48
C VAL A 65 -4.14 2.89 15.08
N GLN A 66 -4.33 2.84 16.38
CA GLN A 66 -4.71 1.62 17.09
C GLN A 66 -6.23 1.48 17.12
N PHE A 67 -6.73 0.35 16.63
CA PHE A 67 -8.16 0.05 16.64
C PHE A 67 -8.51 -0.82 17.85
N LEU A 68 -9.65 -0.51 18.50
CA LEU A 68 -10.15 -1.25 19.66
C LEU A 68 -11.56 -1.81 19.38
N PRO A 69 -11.90 -2.98 19.93
CA PRO A 69 -11.04 -3.86 20.76
C PRO A 69 -9.94 -4.51 19.95
N GLU A 70 -8.91 -5.03 20.62
CA GLU A 70 -7.80 -5.75 19.99
C GLU A 70 -8.32 -6.87 19.07
N GLY A 71 -7.74 -6.95 17.86
CA GLY A 71 -8.13 -7.90 16.82
C GLY A 71 -9.23 -7.44 15.87
N ILE A 72 -9.84 -6.26 16.07
CA ILE A 72 -10.85 -5.70 15.15
C ILE A 72 -10.24 -5.32 13.80
N ASP A 73 -8.95 -5.03 13.75
CA ASP A 73 -8.18 -4.72 12.55
C ASP A 73 -8.30 -5.81 11.48
N LYS A 74 -8.49 -7.08 11.90
CA LYS A 74 -8.73 -8.21 10.99
C LYS A 74 -10.02 -8.06 10.18
N GLU A 75 -11.05 -7.47 10.78
CA GLU A 75 -12.34 -7.25 10.13
C GLU A 75 -12.39 -5.94 9.32
N LEU A 76 -11.48 -5.00 9.64
CA LEU A 76 -11.44 -3.68 9.01
C LEU A 76 -10.88 -3.70 7.58
N GLY A 77 -10.15 -4.77 7.20
CA GLY A 77 -9.57 -4.88 5.87
C GLY A 77 -8.41 -3.91 5.60
N ILE A 78 -7.81 -3.35 6.65
CA ILE A 78 -6.60 -2.54 6.59
C ILE A 78 -5.37 -3.37 6.91
N PRO A 79 -4.16 -2.97 6.45
CA PRO A 79 -2.94 -3.73 6.73
C PRO A 79 -2.67 -3.85 8.23
N HIS A 80 -2.38 -5.08 8.67
CA HIS A 80 -1.97 -5.39 10.01
C HIS A 80 -0.93 -6.51 10.01
N LEU A 81 -0.22 -6.69 11.14
CA LEU A 81 0.81 -7.72 11.26
C LEU A 81 0.20 -9.13 11.23
N THR A 82 0.71 -9.99 10.38
CA THR A 82 0.26 -11.39 10.26
C THR A 82 0.60 -12.21 11.52
N THR A 83 1.64 -11.82 12.27
CA THR A 83 2.10 -12.52 13.48
C THR A 83 1.17 -12.39 14.68
N THR A 84 0.34 -11.35 14.73
CA THR A 84 -0.62 -11.11 15.83
C THR A 84 -1.93 -11.87 15.68
N ALA A 85 -2.14 -12.49 14.52
CA ALA A 85 -3.36 -13.20 14.21
C ALA A 85 -3.18 -14.72 14.38
N LYS A 86 -3.88 -15.32 15.35
CA LYS A 86 -4.20 -16.75 15.28
C LYS A 86 -5.25 -16.91 14.15
N VAL A 87 -4.79 -16.96 12.91
CA VAL A 87 -5.62 -17.27 11.76
C VAL A 87 -5.76 -18.80 11.73
N SER A 88 -6.98 -19.32 11.58
CA SER A 88 -7.17 -20.75 11.44
C SER A 88 -6.55 -21.26 10.12
N GLU A 89 -6.10 -22.50 10.08
CA GLU A 89 -5.59 -23.12 8.83
C GLU A 89 -6.66 -23.09 7.73
N GLU A 90 -7.91 -23.22 8.07
CA GLU A 90 -9.04 -23.16 7.15
C GLU A 90 -9.24 -21.75 6.57
N ASP A 91 -9.10 -20.70 7.38
CA ASP A 91 -9.19 -19.31 6.91
C ASP A 91 -8.03 -18.97 5.97
N LEU A 92 -6.82 -19.47 6.28
CA LEU A 92 -5.65 -19.31 5.42
C LEU A 92 -5.84 -20.01 4.07
N ALA A 93 -6.36 -21.25 4.07
CA ALA A 93 -6.64 -22.01 2.86
C ALA A 93 -7.70 -21.31 2.00
N ASN A 94 -8.78 -20.83 2.60
CA ASN A 94 -9.83 -20.10 1.90
C ASN A 94 -9.31 -18.78 1.30
N GLN A 95 -8.45 -18.07 2.03
CA GLN A 95 -7.83 -16.85 1.52
C GLN A 95 -6.90 -17.13 0.34
N GLN A 96 -6.12 -18.21 0.42
CA GLN A 96 -5.22 -18.63 -0.65
C GLN A 96 -5.99 -19.00 -1.92
N ASP A 97 -7.07 -19.76 -1.79
CA ASP A 97 -7.94 -20.13 -2.92
C ASP A 97 -8.54 -18.90 -3.62
N LEU A 98 -8.99 -17.90 -2.86
CA LEU A 98 -9.48 -16.63 -3.40
C LEU A 98 -8.40 -15.87 -4.17
N LEU A 99 -7.17 -15.84 -3.65
CA LEU A 99 -6.04 -15.18 -4.31
C LEU A 99 -5.68 -15.89 -5.61
N GLU A 100 -5.57 -17.22 -5.61
CA GLU A 100 -5.25 -18.00 -6.80
C GLU A 100 -6.32 -17.87 -7.89
N LYS A 101 -7.60 -17.88 -7.50
CA LYS A 101 -8.72 -17.64 -8.40
C LYS A 101 -8.66 -16.24 -9.01
N ALA A 102 -8.37 -15.22 -8.21
CA ALA A 102 -8.23 -13.84 -8.68
C ALA A 102 -7.05 -13.70 -9.65
N ASP A 103 -5.89 -14.26 -9.32
CA ASP A 103 -4.70 -14.23 -10.18
C ASP A 103 -4.97 -14.90 -11.53
N LYS A 104 -5.63 -16.06 -11.52
CA LYS A 104 -6.02 -16.75 -12.74
C LYS A 104 -6.94 -15.92 -13.61
N GLU A 105 -7.94 -15.28 -13.03
CA GLU A 105 -8.86 -14.40 -13.75
C GLU A 105 -8.14 -13.19 -14.33
N ILE A 106 -7.33 -12.49 -13.53
CA ILE A 106 -6.56 -11.31 -13.93
C ILE A 106 -5.63 -11.65 -15.10
N LEU A 107 -4.83 -12.70 -14.96
CA LEU A 107 -3.86 -13.09 -16.00
C LEU A 107 -4.51 -13.68 -17.25
N THR A 108 -5.75 -14.16 -17.16
CA THR A 108 -6.55 -14.55 -18.32
C THR A 108 -7.04 -13.32 -19.08
N ARG A 109 -7.51 -12.30 -18.37
CA ARG A 109 -8.00 -11.05 -18.97
C ARG A 109 -6.85 -10.15 -19.46
N PHE A 110 -5.74 -10.15 -18.72
CA PHE A 110 -4.59 -9.28 -18.95
C PHE A 110 -3.28 -10.08 -18.97
N PRO A 111 -3.05 -10.94 -19.98
CA PRO A 111 -1.88 -11.85 -19.99
C PRO A 111 -0.54 -11.14 -19.97
N ARG A 112 -0.46 -9.90 -20.48
CA ARG A 112 0.77 -9.10 -20.47
C ARG A 112 1.24 -8.72 -19.06
N LEU A 113 0.38 -8.78 -18.05
CA LEU A 113 0.79 -8.50 -16.67
C LEU A 113 1.72 -9.56 -16.11
N LYS A 114 1.72 -10.76 -16.68
CA LYS A 114 2.64 -11.84 -16.30
C LYS A 114 4.10 -11.54 -16.68
N ASP A 115 4.29 -10.85 -17.80
CA ASP A 115 5.61 -10.58 -18.38
C ASP A 115 6.02 -9.13 -18.08
N GLN A 116 6.14 -8.79 -16.79
CA GLN A 116 6.57 -7.46 -16.37
C GLN A 116 8.01 -7.19 -16.82
N PRO A 117 8.30 -5.97 -17.30
CA PRO A 117 9.66 -5.63 -17.70
C PRO A 117 10.59 -5.62 -16.47
N VAL A 118 11.71 -6.31 -16.59
CA VAL A 118 12.79 -6.24 -15.60
C VAL A 118 13.69 -5.06 -15.97
N TRP A 119 13.51 -3.93 -15.32
CA TRP A 119 14.23 -2.69 -15.59
C TRP A 119 15.68 -2.73 -15.10
N ASN A 120 15.89 -3.36 -13.96
CA ASN A 120 17.22 -3.51 -13.37
C ASN A 120 17.40 -4.96 -12.90
N LYS A 121 18.31 -5.68 -13.56
CA LYS A 121 18.60 -7.08 -13.22
C LYS A 121 19.44 -7.22 -11.96
N ASP A 122 20.13 -6.15 -11.61
CA ASP A 122 21.02 -6.09 -10.45
C ASP A 122 20.35 -5.35 -9.26
N TYR A 123 19.03 -5.17 -9.34
CA TYR A 123 18.29 -4.53 -8.26
C TYR A 123 18.31 -5.42 -7.01
N VAL A 124 18.82 -4.86 -5.93
CA VAL A 124 18.76 -5.44 -4.59
C VAL A 124 17.86 -4.54 -3.76
N PRO A 125 16.84 -5.08 -3.09
CA PRO A 125 16.02 -4.31 -2.17
C PRO A 125 16.87 -3.63 -1.11
N ILE A 126 16.54 -2.40 -0.74
CA ILE A 126 17.28 -1.67 0.28
C ILE A 126 17.30 -2.41 1.61
N THR A 127 16.28 -3.18 1.89
CA THR A 127 16.18 -4.07 3.07
C THR A 127 17.15 -5.25 3.06
N GLU A 128 17.70 -5.59 1.89
CA GLU A 128 18.67 -6.65 1.71
C GLU A 128 20.10 -6.12 1.55
N THR A 129 20.24 -4.78 1.48
CA THR A 129 21.53 -4.12 1.32
C THR A 129 22.32 -4.21 2.64
N LYS A 130 23.58 -4.61 2.53
CA LYS A 130 24.47 -4.73 3.71
C LYS A 130 24.65 -3.37 4.38
N GLY A 131 24.48 -3.34 5.69
CA GLY A 131 24.66 -2.14 6.51
C GLY A 131 23.36 -1.42 6.84
N ILE A 132 22.24 -1.86 6.31
CA ILE A 132 20.91 -1.38 6.71
C ILE A 132 20.33 -2.38 7.72
N ASP A 133 20.16 -1.94 8.97
CA ASP A 133 19.55 -2.79 10.02
C ASP A 133 18.03 -2.64 9.94
N SER A 134 17.36 -3.71 9.52
CA SER A 134 15.90 -3.72 9.33
C SER A 134 15.11 -3.84 10.64
N LYS A 135 15.75 -3.68 11.82
CA LYS A 135 15.07 -3.88 13.10
C LYS A 135 13.86 -2.98 13.32
N ASP A 136 13.88 -1.79 12.73
CA ASP A 136 12.80 -0.79 12.86
C ASP A 136 11.82 -0.80 11.67
N THR A 137 12.08 -1.61 10.66
CA THR A 137 11.21 -1.72 9.49
C THR A 137 10.43 -3.03 9.54
N VAL A 138 9.10 -2.93 9.49
CA VAL A 138 8.25 -4.11 9.30
C VAL A 138 8.29 -4.46 7.82
N PRO A 139 8.87 -5.61 7.43
CA PRO A 139 8.85 -6.02 6.04
C PRO A 139 7.42 -6.05 5.50
N PRO A 140 7.15 -5.55 4.30
CA PRO A 140 5.82 -5.58 3.69
C PRO A 140 5.22 -6.98 3.61
N SER A 141 6.08 -8.02 3.53
CA SER A 141 5.67 -9.42 3.59
C SER A 141 4.99 -9.84 4.89
N GLN A 142 5.20 -9.11 5.98
CA GLN A 142 4.59 -9.36 7.28
C GLN A 142 3.25 -8.63 7.47
N LEU A 143 2.88 -7.78 6.52
CA LEU A 143 1.60 -7.08 6.55
C LEU A 143 0.57 -7.77 5.67
N THR A 144 -0.67 -7.79 6.15
CA THR A 144 -1.80 -8.16 5.29
C THR A 144 -2.03 -7.08 4.23
N PRO A 145 -2.51 -7.43 3.03
CA PRO A 145 -2.89 -6.43 2.05
C PRO A 145 -4.14 -5.64 2.49
N TYR A 146 -4.37 -4.51 1.84
CA TYR A 146 -5.66 -3.83 1.92
C TYR A 146 -6.76 -4.71 1.33
N MET A 147 -7.85 -4.88 2.07
CA MET A 147 -9.01 -5.69 1.70
C MET A 147 -10.31 -4.88 1.86
N LEU A 148 -10.28 -3.61 1.49
CA LEU A 148 -11.46 -2.74 1.51
C LEU A 148 -12.24 -2.87 0.20
N HIS A 149 -13.55 -3.11 0.31
CA HIS A 149 -14.44 -3.06 -0.85
C HIS A 149 -14.48 -1.64 -1.41
N ARG A 150 -14.21 -1.50 -2.72
CA ARG A 150 -14.02 -0.19 -3.37
C ARG A 150 -12.94 0.67 -2.72
N PHE A 151 -12.02 0.08 -1.96
CA PHE A 151 -11.03 0.79 -1.13
C PHE A 151 -11.65 1.75 -0.11
N ILE A 152 -12.89 1.54 0.26
CA ILE A 152 -13.66 2.43 1.15
C ILE A 152 -14.20 1.67 2.36
N VAL A 153 -14.92 0.56 2.17
CA VAL A 153 -15.62 -0.11 3.26
C VAL A 153 -15.05 -1.49 3.59
N PRO A 154 -14.98 -1.84 4.88
CA PRO A 154 -14.63 -3.20 5.29
C PRO A 154 -15.66 -4.21 4.75
N PRO A 155 -15.24 -5.33 4.09
CA PRO A 155 -16.14 -6.32 3.52
C PRO A 155 -16.57 -7.36 4.56
N SER A 156 -16.91 -6.93 5.77
CA SER A 156 -17.42 -7.77 6.84
C SER A 156 -18.90 -7.51 7.08
N GLU A 157 -19.66 -8.54 7.46
CA GLU A 157 -21.09 -8.39 7.73
C GLU A 157 -21.39 -7.35 8.78
N ARG A 158 -20.54 -7.28 9.82
CA ARG A 158 -20.65 -6.31 10.90
C ARG A 158 -20.66 -4.88 10.35
N PHE A 159 -19.60 -4.49 9.67
CA PHE A 159 -19.43 -3.10 9.22
C PHE A 159 -20.36 -2.74 8.06
N LEU A 160 -20.72 -3.70 7.22
CA LEU A 160 -21.74 -3.48 6.18
C LEU A 160 -23.13 -3.28 6.77
N ARG A 161 -23.44 -3.95 7.90
CA ARG A 161 -24.73 -3.81 8.59
C ARG A 161 -24.82 -2.51 9.38
N THR A 162 -23.76 -2.15 10.12
CA THR A 162 -23.75 -0.97 10.99
C THR A 162 -23.48 0.32 10.22
N ARG A 163 -22.71 0.24 9.11
CA ARG A 163 -22.29 1.38 8.29
C ARG A 163 -21.62 2.49 9.11
N ASP A 164 -20.86 2.11 10.12
CA ASP A 164 -20.25 3.02 11.09
C ASP A 164 -18.77 3.31 10.82
N VAL A 165 -18.15 2.59 9.87
CA VAL A 165 -16.74 2.74 9.52
C VAL A 165 -16.55 2.78 8.01
N VAL A 166 -15.81 3.78 7.56
CA VAL A 166 -15.31 3.91 6.19
C VAL A 166 -13.89 4.47 6.19
N PHE A 167 -13.13 4.14 5.16
CA PHE A 167 -11.79 4.68 4.93
C PHE A 167 -11.77 5.48 3.64
N VAL A 168 -11.38 6.73 3.73
CA VAL A 168 -11.25 7.63 2.57
C VAL A 168 -9.77 7.91 2.34
N GLY A 169 -9.35 7.92 1.06
CA GLY A 169 -7.97 8.20 0.71
C GLY A 169 -7.02 6.99 0.83
N ALA A 170 -7.56 5.76 0.96
CA ALA A 170 -6.74 4.54 0.98
C ALA A 170 -6.09 4.23 -0.38
N VAL A 171 -6.56 4.84 -1.46
CA VAL A 171 -6.04 4.67 -2.82
C VAL A 171 -5.06 5.79 -3.15
N GLY A 172 -3.83 5.41 -3.55
CA GLY A 172 -2.85 6.35 -4.09
C GLY A 172 -3.06 6.57 -5.59
N ASN A 173 -3.30 7.82 -6.01
CA ASN A 173 -3.32 8.21 -7.42
C ASN A 173 -2.97 9.68 -7.62
N PHE A 174 -2.74 10.12 -8.86
CA PHE A 174 -2.47 11.54 -9.17
C PHE A 174 -3.68 12.45 -9.03
N SER A 175 -4.87 11.89 -9.08
CA SER A 175 -6.12 12.64 -9.06
C SER A 175 -6.78 12.65 -7.68
N ASN A 176 -5.99 12.79 -6.62
CA ASN A 176 -6.44 12.69 -5.22
C ASN A 176 -7.68 13.56 -4.93
N ILE A 177 -7.74 14.77 -5.48
CA ILE A 177 -8.88 15.67 -5.26
C ILE A 177 -10.16 15.08 -5.84
N ILE A 178 -10.11 14.60 -7.09
CA ILE A 178 -11.27 14.00 -7.78
C ILE A 178 -11.67 12.71 -7.05
N THR A 179 -10.70 11.87 -6.72
CA THR A 179 -10.96 10.62 -6.00
C THR A 179 -11.60 10.87 -4.65
N ALA A 180 -11.09 11.81 -3.86
CA ALA A 180 -11.67 12.16 -2.57
C ALA A 180 -13.11 12.69 -2.70
N HIS A 181 -13.38 13.48 -3.74
CA HIS A 181 -14.72 13.99 -4.00
C HIS A 181 -15.72 12.86 -4.33
N ILE A 182 -15.32 11.95 -5.24
CA ILE A 182 -16.16 10.81 -5.64
C ILE A 182 -16.35 9.86 -4.45
N GLN A 183 -15.29 9.58 -3.69
CA GLN A 183 -15.40 8.76 -2.48
C GLN A 183 -16.35 9.39 -1.45
N GLY A 184 -16.28 10.72 -1.25
CA GLY A 184 -17.19 11.44 -0.36
C GLY A 184 -18.65 11.33 -0.78
N LEU A 185 -18.94 11.44 -2.09
CA LEU A 185 -20.29 11.24 -2.63
C LEU A 185 -20.76 9.80 -2.44
N TRP A 186 -19.92 8.83 -2.72
CA TRP A 186 -20.22 7.42 -2.54
C TRP A 186 -20.52 7.08 -1.07
N VAL A 187 -19.69 7.57 -0.13
CA VAL A 187 -19.86 7.39 1.31
C VAL A 187 -21.18 8.00 1.78
N SER A 188 -21.49 9.22 1.33
CA SER A 188 -22.75 9.90 1.67
C SER A 188 -23.96 9.09 1.19
N ALA A 189 -23.91 8.58 -0.04
CA ALA A 189 -24.97 7.74 -0.58
C ALA A 189 -25.05 6.38 0.16
N SER A 190 -23.91 5.80 0.54
CA SER A 190 -23.86 4.54 1.28
C SER A 190 -24.52 4.68 2.66
N PHE A 191 -24.20 5.71 3.42
CA PHE A 191 -24.80 5.95 4.74
C PHE A 191 -26.31 6.18 4.69
N GLN A 192 -26.79 6.74 3.60
CA GLN A 192 -28.22 6.97 3.36
C GLN A 192 -28.95 5.77 2.70
N GLY A 193 -28.22 4.70 2.35
CA GLY A 193 -28.79 3.54 1.65
C GLY A 193 -29.25 3.83 0.23
N LEU A 194 -28.68 4.85 -0.42
CA LEU A 194 -29.07 5.33 -1.76
C LEU A 194 -28.26 4.68 -2.90
N LEU A 195 -27.27 3.84 -2.56
CA LEU A 195 -26.50 3.14 -3.58
C LEU A 195 -27.36 2.11 -4.33
N SER A 196 -27.34 2.13 -5.65
CA SER A 196 -27.99 1.10 -6.47
C SER A 196 -27.39 -0.29 -6.19
N ASN A 197 -26.06 -0.38 -6.15
CA ASN A 197 -25.28 -1.56 -5.81
C ASN A 197 -24.73 -1.45 -4.40
N ASP A 198 -25.63 -1.41 -3.41
CA ASP A 198 -25.27 -1.27 -2.01
C ASP A 198 -24.67 -2.60 -1.48
N PRO A 199 -23.39 -2.60 -1.04
CA PRO A 199 -22.75 -3.79 -0.50
C PRO A 199 -23.44 -4.34 0.75
N ALA A 200 -24.16 -3.52 1.50
CA ALA A 200 -24.93 -3.95 2.66
C ALA A 200 -26.08 -4.92 2.31
N LYS A 201 -26.52 -4.95 1.07
CA LYS A 201 -27.53 -5.93 0.60
C LYS A 201 -27.02 -7.38 0.62
N ALA A 202 -25.71 -7.58 0.65
CA ALA A 202 -25.12 -8.92 0.77
C ALA A 202 -25.22 -9.51 2.19
N VAL A 203 -25.49 -8.68 3.19
CA VAL A 203 -25.54 -9.11 4.60
C VAL A 203 -26.66 -10.11 4.82
N GLY A 204 -26.28 -11.29 5.36
CA GLY A 204 -27.20 -12.39 5.60
C GLY A 204 -27.36 -13.37 4.41
N ASP A 205 -26.75 -13.06 3.26
CA ASP A 205 -26.66 -13.97 2.13
C ASP A 205 -25.20 -14.42 1.96
N TYR A 206 -24.95 -15.71 2.23
CA TYR A 206 -23.61 -16.29 2.17
C TYR A 206 -22.98 -16.21 0.76
N ALA A 207 -23.76 -16.44 -0.29
CA ALA A 207 -23.28 -16.39 -1.67
C ALA A 207 -22.93 -14.97 -2.08
N ALA A 208 -23.79 -13.99 -1.75
CA ALA A 208 -23.55 -12.58 -2.02
C ALA A 208 -22.34 -12.04 -1.23
N MET A 209 -22.16 -12.46 0.03
CA MET A 209 -20.98 -12.07 0.83
C MET A 209 -19.69 -12.65 0.27
N ASN A 210 -19.71 -13.89 -0.20
CA ASN A 210 -18.53 -14.49 -0.85
C ASN A 210 -18.21 -13.83 -2.18
N ASP A 211 -19.20 -13.46 -2.96
CA ASP A 211 -18.99 -12.70 -4.19
C ASP A 211 -18.40 -11.32 -3.90
N LEU A 212 -18.92 -10.61 -2.90
CA LEU A 212 -18.39 -9.32 -2.45
C LEU A 212 -16.91 -9.41 -2.01
N ARG A 213 -16.57 -10.45 -1.24
CA ARG A 213 -15.20 -10.71 -0.81
C ARG A 213 -14.30 -11.02 -2.01
N TYR A 214 -14.78 -11.85 -2.93
CA TYR A 214 -14.05 -12.18 -4.14
C TYR A 214 -13.79 -10.94 -5.00
N GLN A 215 -14.79 -10.10 -5.24
CA GLN A 215 -14.61 -8.83 -5.98
C GLN A 215 -13.61 -7.92 -5.28
N THR A 216 -13.63 -7.85 -3.96
CA THR A 216 -12.66 -7.08 -3.18
C THR A 216 -11.23 -7.58 -3.40
N VAL A 217 -11.02 -8.91 -3.31
CA VAL A 217 -9.72 -9.53 -3.58
C VAL A 217 -9.28 -9.27 -5.02
N LEU A 218 -10.18 -9.46 -5.99
CA LEU A 218 -9.89 -9.32 -7.40
C LEU A 218 -9.36 -7.91 -7.75
N VAL A 219 -10.02 -6.87 -7.25
CA VAL A 219 -9.61 -5.47 -7.52
C VAL A 219 -8.29 -5.13 -6.83
N ASN A 220 -8.12 -5.53 -5.57
CA ASN A 220 -6.85 -5.31 -4.86
C ASN A 220 -5.69 -6.05 -5.54
N ARG A 221 -5.93 -7.29 -5.96
CA ARG A 221 -4.93 -8.13 -6.62
C ARG A 221 -4.56 -7.60 -8.00
N PHE A 222 -5.55 -7.08 -8.74
CA PHE A 222 -5.31 -6.41 -10.01
C PHE A 222 -4.36 -5.21 -9.85
N GLY A 223 -4.56 -4.39 -8.84
CA GLY A 223 -3.66 -3.28 -8.52
C GLY A 223 -2.22 -3.75 -8.26
N GLN A 224 -2.05 -4.84 -7.53
CA GLN A 224 -0.73 -5.42 -7.26
C GLN A 224 -0.05 -5.97 -8.53
N TRP A 225 -0.79 -6.60 -9.44
CA TRP A 225 -0.26 -7.04 -10.73
C TRP A 225 0.10 -5.88 -11.66
N ARG A 226 -0.71 -4.84 -11.67
CA ARG A 226 -0.53 -3.69 -12.55
C ARG A 226 0.61 -2.77 -12.11
N TYR A 227 0.75 -2.56 -10.81
CA TYR A 227 1.73 -1.68 -10.18
C TYR A 227 2.58 -2.46 -9.20
N GLN A 228 3.45 -3.30 -9.74
CA GLN A 228 4.33 -4.13 -8.93
C GLN A 228 5.33 -3.27 -8.18
N SER A 229 5.30 -3.38 -6.87
CA SER A 229 6.25 -2.77 -5.96
C SER A 229 6.40 -3.68 -4.75
N GLU A 230 7.62 -3.91 -4.30
CA GLU A 230 7.88 -4.71 -3.11
C GLU A 230 7.26 -4.10 -1.86
N TRP A 231 7.17 -2.79 -1.83
CA TRP A 231 6.63 -2.01 -0.72
C TRP A 231 5.12 -1.79 -0.80
N ASN A 232 4.54 -2.02 -1.96
CA ASN A 232 3.16 -1.67 -2.22
C ASN A 232 2.20 -2.81 -1.89
N LYS A 233 1.79 -2.90 -0.63
CA LYS A 233 0.62 -3.68 -0.21
C LYS A 233 -0.67 -2.87 -0.32
N GLY A 234 -0.55 -1.57 -0.54
CA GLY A 234 -1.68 -0.66 -0.70
C GLY A 234 -2.24 -0.65 -2.12
N PRO A 235 -3.47 -0.18 -2.28
CA PRO A 235 -4.07 0.05 -3.59
C PRO A 235 -3.43 1.27 -4.24
N ASN A 236 -2.47 1.04 -5.12
CA ASN A 236 -1.81 2.08 -5.89
C ASN A 236 -2.30 2.02 -7.33
N PHE A 237 -3.04 3.05 -7.74
CA PHE A 237 -3.63 3.16 -9.07
C PHE A 237 -3.24 4.50 -9.69
N VAL A 238 -1.96 4.71 -9.85
CA VAL A 238 -1.35 5.99 -10.22
C VAL A 238 -2.09 6.69 -11.37
N PHE A 239 -2.46 5.95 -12.41
CA PHE A 239 -3.09 6.49 -13.62
C PHE A 239 -4.56 6.12 -13.81
N ASP A 240 -5.16 5.38 -12.87
CA ASP A 240 -6.51 4.83 -13.03
C ASP A 240 -7.51 5.48 -12.06
N ALA A 241 -7.59 6.80 -12.08
CA ALA A 241 -8.35 7.59 -11.11
C ALA A 241 -9.86 7.30 -11.03
N VAL A 242 -10.46 6.77 -12.08
CA VAL A 242 -11.93 6.63 -12.19
C VAL A 242 -12.41 5.18 -12.20
N SER A 243 -11.56 4.23 -12.56
CA SER A 243 -11.95 2.81 -12.69
C SER A 243 -12.17 2.09 -11.36
N GLN A 244 -11.99 2.77 -10.23
CA GLN A 244 -11.95 2.18 -8.89
C GLN A 244 -13.28 2.32 -8.13
N ILE A 245 -14.18 3.15 -8.61
CA ILE A 245 -15.44 3.52 -7.98
C ILE A 245 -16.61 3.20 -8.91
#